data_f4e9627b97e6bbfee0f7f6d50dd42a64
#
_entry.id   f4e9627b97e6bbfee0f7f6d50dd42a64
#
_cell.length_a   1.000
_cell.length_b   1.000
_cell.length_c   1.000
_cell.angle_alpha   90.00
_cell.angle_beta   90.00
_cell.angle_gamma   90.00
#
_symmetry.space_group_name_H-M   'P 1'
#
loop_
_entity.id
_entity.type
_entity.pdbx_description
1 polymer ?
#
loop_
_entity_poly.entity_id
_entity_poly.type
_entity_poly.pdbx_seq_one_letter_code
_entity_poly.pdbx_strand_id
1 'polypeptide(L)'
;MKQIRVILGLMFAAMISGVPAWAQNSDALKAVTEAAKEITEAQQEAPKVEKPKYWTSSLLTNIKFGQTSLTNWAAGGDNTVTLQAFIDGNANYKKNDLFWNNRLQLDYGFVYASSKPILQKSDDRIYLESKFGYKNASMKNFSLSINYDFKSQFNTGYDYLTPSVPSDYADAEGNIPDLDDLAHKDQVNLWKGARKVKSGFLAPAYTTLAVGIDLKPAKWLSLSLAPVTGSVVIVRNEALRKNYGMQLKDEWKDKADAGTDGSHYRSARFELGAQIKADVAINVNDNFKYTSQVVLFSNYLDKPENLRVNWDNRFDWKLAKYFSLTLTTNLIYDDKVMIFSEKDGLTKQRVQFKESLLFGFTWTIANK
;
A
#
# COMPACT_ATOMS: atom_id res chain seq x y z
N MET A 1 -8.52 -15.75 -19.02
CA MET A 1 -7.28 -14.98 -19.19
C MET A 1 -7.46 -13.68 -19.95
N LYS A 2 -8.18 -13.61 -21.11
CA LYS A 2 -8.43 -12.35 -21.84
C LYS A 2 -9.24 -11.34 -21.01
N GLN A 3 -10.26 -11.77 -20.28
CA GLN A 3 -11.12 -10.87 -19.49
C GLN A 3 -10.44 -10.34 -18.22
N ILE A 4 -9.60 -11.12 -17.56
CA ILE A 4 -8.78 -10.64 -16.42
C ILE A 4 -7.79 -9.57 -16.90
N ARG A 5 -7.25 -9.70 -18.12
CA ARG A 5 -6.38 -8.67 -18.71
C ARG A 5 -7.12 -7.38 -19.01
N VAL A 6 -8.40 -7.46 -19.43
CA VAL A 6 -9.25 -6.28 -19.68
C VAL A 6 -9.62 -5.58 -18.38
N ILE A 7 -10.01 -6.32 -17.34
CA ILE A 7 -10.36 -5.76 -16.02
C ILE A 7 -9.15 -5.14 -15.34
N LEU A 8 -8.00 -5.82 -15.34
CA LEU A 8 -6.73 -5.27 -14.88
C LEU A 8 -6.28 -4.07 -15.73
N GLY A 9 -6.50 -4.12 -17.03
CA GLY A 9 -6.20 -3.01 -17.96
C GLY A 9 -7.07 -1.78 -17.71
N LEU A 10 -8.36 -1.93 -17.47
CA LEU A 10 -9.28 -0.83 -17.17
C LEU A 10 -9.05 -0.23 -15.79
N MET A 11 -8.79 -1.06 -14.77
CA MET A 11 -8.38 -0.57 -13.43
C MET A 11 -7.01 0.11 -13.47
N PHE A 12 -6.06 -0.42 -14.23
CA PHE A 12 -4.74 0.16 -14.42
C PHE A 12 -4.79 1.48 -15.21
N ALA A 13 -5.65 1.58 -16.23
CA ALA A 13 -5.87 2.82 -16.98
C ALA A 13 -6.53 3.91 -16.10
N ALA A 14 -7.48 3.55 -15.25
CA ALA A 14 -8.09 4.46 -14.29
C ALA A 14 -7.12 4.94 -13.20
N MET A 15 -6.11 4.13 -12.87
CA MET A 15 -5.06 4.48 -11.91
C MET A 15 -3.97 5.40 -12.49
N ILE A 16 -3.72 5.34 -13.80
CA ILE A 16 -2.62 6.06 -14.47
C ILE A 16 -3.06 7.43 -15.00
N SER A 17 -4.30 7.56 -15.46
CA SER A 17 -4.83 8.84 -15.91
C SER A 17 -5.15 9.67 -14.67
N GLY A 18 -4.25 10.60 -14.29
CA GLY A 18 -4.47 11.57 -13.22
C GLY A 18 -5.85 12.21 -13.39
N VAL A 19 -6.78 11.84 -12.51
CA VAL A 19 -8.21 12.16 -12.63
C VAL A 19 -8.43 13.65 -12.41
N PRO A 20 -8.86 14.39 -13.40
CA PRO A 20 -9.40 15.71 -13.20
C PRO A 20 -10.93 15.66 -13.13
N ALA A 21 -11.53 16.48 -12.31
CA ALA A 21 -12.88 17.02 -12.40
C ALA A 21 -14.09 16.08 -12.19
N TRP A 22 -13.98 14.97 -11.52
CA TRP A 22 -15.12 14.06 -11.32
C TRP A 22 -16.09 14.47 -10.19
N ALA A 23 -15.70 15.27 -9.26
CA ALA A 23 -16.48 15.51 -8.04
C ALA A 23 -17.79 16.29 -8.27
N GLN A 24 -18.08 16.71 -9.50
CA GLN A 24 -19.24 17.54 -9.80
C GLN A 24 -20.21 16.99 -10.85
N ASN A 25 -20.03 15.78 -11.40
CA ASN A 25 -20.86 15.35 -12.51
C ASN A 25 -21.52 13.97 -12.28
N SER A 26 -22.88 13.95 -12.45
CA SER A 26 -23.71 12.73 -12.40
C SER A 26 -23.27 11.64 -13.38
N ASP A 27 -22.50 11.99 -14.41
CA ASP A 27 -22.00 11.06 -15.44
C ASP A 27 -20.89 10.15 -14.91
N ALA A 28 -20.12 10.59 -13.91
CA ALA A 28 -19.12 9.75 -13.27
C ALA A 28 -19.75 8.61 -12.45
N LEU A 29 -20.86 8.89 -11.77
CA LEU A 29 -21.62 7.85 -11.05
C LEU A 29 -22.25 6.84 -12.02
N LYS A 30 -22.71 7.30 -13.19
CA LYS A 30 -23.22 6.43 -14.25
C LYS A 30 -22.11 5.54 -14.81
N ALA A 31 -20.94 6.09 -15.12
CA ALA A 31 -19.80 5.33 -15.61
C ALA A 31 -19.33 4.24 -14.63
N VAL A 32 -19.31 4.54 -13.32
CA VAL A 32 -19.00 3.54 -12.29
C VAL A 32 -20.08 2.47 -12.19
N THR A 33 -21.35 2.86 -12.35
CA THR A 33 -22.49 1.92 -12.32
C THR A 33 -22.50 1.02 -13.57
N GLU A 34 -22.22 1.58 -14.76
CA GLU A 34 -22.10 0.81 -16.01
C GLU A 34 -20.88 -0.13 -15.96
N ALA A 35 -19.73 0.33 -15.52
CA ALA A 35 -18.56 -0.53 -15.34
C ALA A 35 -18.83 -1.66 -14.33
N ALA A 36 -19.53 -1.38 -13.23
CA ALA A 36 -19.96 -2.39 -12.27
C ALA A 36 -20.94 -3.39 -12.87
N LYS A 37 -21.84 -2.94 -13.76
CA LYS A 37 -22.79 -3.78 -14.48
C LYS A 37 -22.09 -4.66 -15.51
N GLU A 38 -21.17 -4.10 -16.31
CA GLU A 38 -20.35 -4.87 -17.26
C GLU A 38 -19.48 -5.93 -16.56
N ILE A 39 -18.92 -5.60 -15.39
CA ILE A 39 -18.17 -6.57 -14.56
C ILE A 39 -19.09 -7.69 -14.10
N THR A 40 -20.34 -7.38 -13.72
CA THR A 40 -21.32 -8.37 -13.25
C THR A 40 -21.79 -9.26 -14.41
N GLU A 41 -22.03 -8.70 -15.59
CA GLU A 41 -22.42 -9.43 -16.81
C GLU A 41 -21.27 -10.31 -17.33
N ALA A 42 -20.04 -9.79 -17.36
CA ALA A 42 -18.86 -10.56 -17.73
C ALA A 42 -18.58 -11.75 -16.77
N GLN A 43 -19.01 -11.67 -15.51
CA GLN A 43 -18.92 -12.76 -14.56
C GLN A 43 -19.95 -13.88 -14.80
N GLN A 44 -21.09 -13.55 -15.41
CA GLN A 44 -22.14 -14.53 -15.75
C GLN A 44 -21.82 -15.31 -17.05
N GLU A 45 -21.06 -14.72 -17.95
CA GLU A 45 -20.68 -15.33 -19.24
C GLU A 45 -19.33 -16.05 -19.23
N ALA A 46 -18.61 -16.08 -18.09
CA ALA A 46 -17.32 -16.74 -18.01
C ALA A 46 -17.44 -18.24 -18.33
N PRO A 47 -16.79 -18.77 -19.38
CA PRO A 47 -16.82 -20.20 -19.70
C PRO A 47 -16.29 -20.98 -18.49
N LYS A 48 -16.91 -22.13 -18.17
CA LYS A 48 -16.40 -23.10 -17.17
C LYS A 48 -14.99 -23.53 -17.60
N VAL A 49 -13.97 -22.83 -17.07
CA VAL A 49 -12.58 -23.23 -17.26
C VAL A 49 -12.40 -24.56 -16.54
N GLU A 50 -12.02 -25.60 -17.28
CA GLU A 50 -11.63 -26.87 -16.70
C GLU A 50 -10.57 -26.61 -15.61
N LYS A 51 -10.85 -27.06 -14.38
CA LYS A 51 -9.99 -26.79 -13.21
C LYS A 51 -8.64 -27.44 -13.44
N PRO A 52 -7.52 -26.69 -13.45
CA PRO A 52 -6.19 -27.30 -13.53
C PRO A 52 -6.01 -28.25 -12.34
N LYS A 53 -5.60 -29.49 -12.60
CA LYS A 53 -5.54 -30.59 -11.62
C LYS A 53 -4.69 -30.27 -10.36
N TYR A 54 -3.76 -29.31 -10.46
CA TYR A 54 -2.79 -29.00 -9.40
C TYR A 54 -2.85 -27.55 -8.95
N TRP A 55 -3.69 -26.70 -9.55
CA TRP A 55 -3.80 -25.29 -9.26
C TRP A 55 -5.13 -24.96 -8.60
N THR A 56 -5.05 -24.14 -7.57
CA THR A 56 -6.20 -23.41 -7.00
C THR A 56 -5.95 -21.92 -7.12
N SER A 57 -6.99 -21.15 -7.38
CA SER A 57 -6.87 -19.69 -7.48
C SER A 57 -8.05 -18.99 -6.83
N SER A 58 -7.81 -17.79 -6.34
CA SER A 58 -8.86 -16.90 -5.85
C SER A 58 -8.51 -15.46 -6.19
N LEU A 59 -9.54 -14.68 -6.45
CA LEU A 59 -9.45 -13.24 -6.65
C LEU A 59 -10.51 -12.57 -5.78
N LEU A 60 -10.07 -11.72 -4.86
CA LEU A 60 -10.92 -10.84 -4.09
C LEU A 60 -10.73 -9.43 -4.61
N THR A 61 -11.82 -8.77 -4.94
CA THR A 61 -11.86 -7.37 -5.35
C THR A 61 -12.75 -6.59 -4.39
N ASN A 62 -12.29 -5.43 -3.97
CA ASN A 62 -13.02 -4.59 -3.05
C ASN A 62 -12.91 -3.13 -3.50
N ILE A 63 -14.06 -2.45 -3.65
CA ILE A 63 -14.16 -1.01 -3.90
C ILE A 63 -14.86 -0.40 -2.69
N LYS A 64 -14.22 0.56 -2.05
CA LYS A 64 -14.66 1.17 -0.80
C LYS A 64 -14.77 2.67 -0.98
N PHE A 65 -15.71 3.28 -0.29
CA PHE A 65 -15.85 4.72 -0.21
C PHE A 65 -16.13 5.16 1.22
N GLY A 66 -15.78 6.40 1.51
CA GLY A 66 -16.10 7.10 2.75
C GLY A 66 -16.46 8.54 2.42
N GLN A 67 -17.39 9.11 3.19
CA GLN A 67 -17.78 10.50 3.06
C GLN A 67 -18.00 11.11 4.44
N THR A 68 -17.50 12.33 4.62
CA THR A 68 -17.88 13.22 5.72
C THR A 68 -18.49 14.47 5.12
N SER A 69 -19.67 14.85 5.56
CA SER A 69 -20.35 16.08 5.14
C SER A 69 -20.73 16.90 6.36
N LEU A 70 -20.28 18.13 6.42
CA LEU A 70 -20.50 19.07 7.53
C LEU A 70 -21.30 20.26 7.02
N THR A 71 -22.39 20.57 7.71
CA THR A 71 -23.21 21.75 7.43
C THR A 71 -23.44 22.51 8.73
N ASN A 72 -23.02 23.78 8.80
CA ASN A 72 -23.11 24.61 10.00
C ASN A 72 -22.49 23.97 11.25
N TRP A 73 -21.39 23.22 11.07
CA TRP A 73 -20.69 22.49 12.11
C TRP A 73 -19.62 23.36 12.77
N ALA A 74 -19.85 23.79 14.02
CA ALA A 74 -18.96 24.73 14.72
C ALA A 74 -17.69 24.08 15.33
N ALA A 75 -17.65 22.73 15.46
CA ALA A 75 -16.56 22.05 16.14
C ALA A 75 -15.32 21.79 15.26
N GLY A 76 -15.31 22.32 14.01
CA GLY A 76 -14.21 22.12 13.05
C GLY A 76 -14.26 20.78 12.31
N GLY A 77 -13.39 20.58 11.34
CA GLY A 77 -13.31 19.41 10.47
C GLY A 77 -13.56 19.78 9.01
N ASP A 78 -13.39 18.78 8.12
CA ASP A 78 -13.52 18.95 6.68
C ASP A 78 -14.61 18.10 6.07
N ASN A 79 -15.23 18.61 5.00
CA ASN A 79 -15.95 17.74 4.08
C ASN A 79 -14.94 16.88 3.34
N THR A 80 -15.06 15.55 3.44
CA THR A 80 -14.14 14.62 2.80
C THR A 80 -14.85 13.57 1.98
N VAL A 81 -14.21 13.16 0.88
CA VAL A 81 -14.61 11.99 0.09
C VAL A 81 -13.38 11.12 -0.09
N THR A 82 -13.52 9.84 0.25
CA THR A 82 -12.47 8.83 0.10
C THR A 82 -12.95 7.74 -0.83
N LEU A 83 -12.08 7.33 -1.77
CA LEU A 83 -12.30 6.16 -2.62
C LEU A 83 -11.05 5.28 -2.58
N GLN A 84 -11.25 3.95 -2.42
CA GLN A 84 -10.19 2.97 -2.38
C GLN A 84 -10.58 1.73 -3.19
N ALA A 85 -9.64 1.22 -4.01
CA ALA A 85 -9.72 -0.06 -4.68
C ALA A 85 -8.67 -1.02 -4.13
N PHE A 86 -9.07 -2.26 -3.84
CA PHE A 86 -8.19 -3.31 -3.35
C PHE A 86 -8.40 -4.58 -4.13
N ILE A 87 -7.31 -5.24 -4.52
CA ILE A 87 -7.27 -6.53 -5.21
C ILE A 87 -6.36 -7.46 -4.43
N ASP A 88 -6.79 -8.69 -4.18
CA ASP A 88 -6.00 -9.77 -3.59
C ASP A 88 -6.17 -11.03 -4.43
N GLY A 89 -5.19 -11.30 -5.27
CA GLY A 89 -5.15 -12.47 -6.15
C GLY A 89 -4.21 -13.54 -5.59
N ASN A 90 -4.68 -14.79 -5.55
CA ASN A 90 -3.91 -15.93 -5.12
C ASN A 90 -3.90 -17.00 -6.22
N ALA A 91 -2.72 -17.62 -6.44
CA ALA A 91 -2.55 -18.76 -7.33
C ALA A 91 -1.61 -19.77 -6.67
N ASN A 92 -2.17 -20.92 -6.26
CA ASN A 92 -1.45 -21.91 -5.47
C ASN A 92 -1.36 -23.23 -6.26
N TYR A 93 -0.16 -23.72 -6.39
CA TYR A 93 0.16 -25.00 -6.99
C TYR A 93 0.51 -26.03 -5.90
N LYS A 94 0.00 -27.24 -6.03
CA LYS A 94 0.37 -28.34 -5.17
C LYS A 94 0.41 -29.66 -5.98
N LYS A 95 1.57 -30.33 -5.95
CA LYS A 95 1.74 -31.65 -6.53
C LYS A 95 2.67 -32.47 -5.66
N ASN A 96 2.21 -33.62 -5.16
CA ASN A 96 2.94 -34.47 -4.22
C ASN A 96 3.42 -33.66 -3.01
N ASP A 97 4.72 -33.64 -2.77
CA ASP A 97 5.41 -32.97 -1.66
C ASP A 97 5.77 -31.51 -1.97
N LEU A 98 5.59 -31.05 -3.21
CA LEU A 98 5.92 -29.70 -3.64
C LEU A 98 4.71 -28.80 -3.61
N PHE A 99 4.91 -27.57 -3.15
CA PHE A 99 3.92 -26.50 -3.25
C PHE A 99 4.55 -25.19 -3.72
N TRP A 100 3.75 -24.38 -4.41
CA TRP A 100 4.14 -23.05 -4.84
C TRP A 100 2.95 -22.11 -4.71
N ASN A 101 3.01 -21.22 -3.73
CA ASN A 101 1.96 -20.29 -3.40
C ASN A 101 2.34 -18.89 -3.87
N ASN A 102 1.47 -18.25 -4.63
CA ASN A 102 1.67 -16.90 -5.14
C ASN A 102 0.52 -16.02 -4.71
N ARG A 103 0.83 -14.80 -4.31
CA ARG A 103 -0.13 -13.79 -3.92
C ARG A 103 0.25 -12.43 -4.50
N LEU A 104 -0.71 -11.75 -5.09
CA LEU A 104 -0.58 -10.38 -5.55
C LEU A 104 -1.63 -9.53 -4.86
N GLN A 105 -1.18 -8.50 -4.14
CA GLN A 105 -2.08 -7.49 -3.57
C GLN A 105 -1.79 -6.14 -4.21
N LEU A 106 -2.86 -5.47 -4.63
CA LEU A 106 -2.84 -4.11 -5.16
C LEU A 106 -3.81 -3.28 -4.35
N ASP A 107 -3.35 -2.15 -3.85
CA ASP A 107 -4.16 -1.21 -3.08
C ASP A 107 -3.93 0.20 -3.62
N TYR A 108 -5.01 0.89 -3.95
CA TYR A 108 -4.91 2.26 -4.42
C TYR A 108 -6.12 3.07 -3.96
N GLY A 109 -5.84 4.22 -3.36
CA GLY A 109 -6.88 5.08 -2.83
C GLY A 109 -6.49 6.53 -2.84
N PHE A 110 -7.50 7.38 -2.80
CA PHE A 110 -7.35 8.82 -2.67
C PHE A 110 -8.43 9.41 -1.80
N VAL A 111 -8.11 10.56 -1.24
CA VAL A 111 -9.01 11.39 -0.45
C VAL A 111 -8.99 12.81 -1.01
N TYR A 112 -10.17 13.40 -1.06
CA TYR A 112 -10.39 14.83 -1.27
C TYR A 112 -10.91 15.43 0.03
N ALA A 113 -10.35 16.55 0.46
CA ALA A 113 -10.81 17.32 1.61
C ALA A 113 -11.07 18.76 1.17
N SER A 114 -12.15 19.39 1.69
CA SER A 114 -12.52 20.75 1.31
C SER A 114 -11.46 21.79 1.67
N SER A 115 -10.74 21.62 2.78
CA SER A 115 -9.63 22.48 3.20
C SER A 115 -8.38 22.38 2.32
N LYS A 116 -8.29 21.32 1.51
CA LYS A 116 -7.17 21.08 0.60
C LYS A 116 -7.74 20.70 -0.77
N PRO A 117 -8.03 21.67 -1.65
CA PRO A 117 -8.79 21.44 -2.88
C PRO A 117 -7.98 20.69 -3.95
N ILE A 118 -7.26 19.68 -3.54
CA ILE A 118 -6.47 18.77 -4.37
C ILE A 118 -6.71 17.32 -3.97
N LEU A 119 -6.67 16.43 -4.94
CA LEU A 119 -6.77 15.00 -4.70
C LEU A 119 -5.48 14.49 -4.05
N GLN A 120 -5.60 13.90 -2.86
CA GLN A 120 -4.49 13.38 -2.09
C GLN A 120 -4.50 11.85 -2.13
N LYS A 121 -3.33 11.24 -2.29
CA LYS A 121 -3.18 9.79 -2.22
C LYS A 121 -3.36 9.32 -0.76
N SER A 122 -4.31 8.42 -0.52
CA SER A 122 -4.55 7.81 0.80
C SER A 122 -3.90 6.43 0.95
N ASP A 123 -3.96 5.64 -0.13
CA ASP A 123 -3.45 4.28 -0.20
C ASP A 123 -2.72 4.06 -1.51
N ASP A 124 -1.62 3.31 -1.45
CA ASP A 124 -0.87 2.93 -2.64
C ASP A 124 0.10 1.80 -2.28
N ARG A 125 -0.20 0.61 -2.74
CA ARG A 125 0.63 -0.57 -2.47
C ARG A 125 0.60 -1.54 -3.63
N ILE A 126 1.79 -1.99 -4.01
CA ILE A 126 2.03 -3.19 -4.80
C ILE A 126 2.71 -4.18 -3.86
N TYR A 127 2.14 -5.35 -3.67
CA TYR A 127 2.75 -6.44 -2.91
C TYR A 127 2.64 -7.74 -3.69
N LEU A 128 3.78 -8.36 -3.95
CA LEU A 128 3.89 -9.68 -4.56
C LEU A 128 4.60 -10.61 -3.57
N GLU A 129 4.02 -11.77 -3.33
CA GLU A 129 4.63 -12.85 -2.58
C GLU A 129 4.63 -14.11 -3.43
N SER A 130 5.77 -14.84 -3.43
CA SER A 130 5.91 -16.11 -4.11
C SER A 130 6.69 -17.07 -3.21
N LYS A 131 6.02 -18.11 -2.71
CA LYS A 131 6.57 -19.07 -1.77
C LYS A 131 6.61 -20.46 -2.43
N PHE A 132 7.81 -20.93 -2.69
CA PHE A 132 8.06 -22.32 -3.13
C PHE A 132 8.51 -23.15 -1.94
N GLY A 133 7.99 -24.38 -1.80
CA GLY A 133 8.34 -25.21 -0.67
C GLY A 133 8.16 -26.72 -0.88
N TYR A 134 8.76 -27.45 0.06
CA TYR A 134 8.73 -28.90 0.13
C TYR A 134 8.19 -29.37 1.48
N LYS A 135 7.24 -30.29 1.45
CA LYS A 135 6.62 -30.88 2.64
C LYS A 135 6.24 -32.33 2.37
N ASN A 136 7.03 -33.27 2.86
CA ASN A 136 6.71 -34.70 2.78
C ASN A 136 5.84 -35.18 3.95
N ALA A 137 5.40 -36.45 3.91
CA ALA A 137 4.50 -37.04 4.90
C ALA A 137 5.08 -37.11 6.33
N SER A 138 6.41 -37.18 6.48
CA SER A 138 7.07 -37.20 7.80
C SER A 138 7.13 -35.83 8.45
N MET A 139 6.98 -34.74 7.68
CA MET A 139 6.98 -33.34 8.15
C MET A 139 5.57 -32.92 8.56
N LYS A 140 5.06 -33.37 9.71
CA LYS A 140 3.66 -33.15 10.13
C LYS A 140 3.26 -31.67 10.16
N ASN A 141 4.03 -30.83 10.88
CA ASN A 141 3.68 -29.42 11.17
C ASN A 141 4.66 -28.42 10.57
N PHE A 142 5.68 -28.85 9.82
CA PHE A 142 6.64 -27.96 9.20
C PHE A 142 6.85 -28.27 7.72
N SER A 143 7.42 -27.32 6.99
CA SER A 143 7.87 -27.45 5.62
C SER A 143 9.12 -26.61 5.40
N LEU A 144 9.96 -26.99 4.45
CA LEU A 144 11.06 -26.16 3.97
C LEU A 144 10.54 -25.21 2.91
N SER A 145 10.95 -23.96 2.93
CA SER A 145 10.49 -23.00 1.93
C SER A 145 11.53 -21.94 1.55
N ILE A 146 11.37 -21.46 0.34
CA ILE A 146 12.00 -20.24 -0.16
C ILE A 146 10.87 -19.27 -0.43
N ASN A 147 10.91 -18.10 0.20
CA ASN A 147 9.91 -17.06 0.05
C ASN A 147 10.52 -15.82 -0.61
N TYR A 148 9.89 -15.34 -1.66
CA TYR A 148 10.22 -14.09 -2.33
C TYR A 148 9.10 -13.09 -2.07
N ASP A 149 9.43 -11.90 -1.61
CA ASP A 149 8.53 -10.78 -1.41
C ASP A 149 9.02 -9.56 -2.18
N PHE A 150 8.07 -8.84 -2.78
CA PHE A 150 8.30 -7.53 -3.37
C PHE A 150 7.20 -6.57 -2.93
N LYS A 151 7.58 -5.38 -2.45
CA LYS A 151 6.66 -4.32 -2.02
C LYS A 151 7.10 -2.98 -2.59
N SER A 152 6.17 -2.25 -3.21
CA SER A 152 6.40 -0.90 -3.73
C SER A 152 5.07 -0.12 -3.80
N GLN A 153 5.07 0.99 -4.51
CA GLN A 153 3.94 1.87 -4.77
C GLN A 153 3.80 2.12 -6.27
N PHE A 154 2.62 2.57 -6.72
CA PHE A 154 2.35 2.92 -8.11
C PHE A 154 2.80 4.35 -8.42
N ASN A 155 2.36 5.30 -7.58
CA ASN A 155 2.44 6.73 -7.86
C ASN A 155 3.22 7.49 -6.80
N THR A 156 3.62 8.72 -7.15
CA THR A 156 4.23 9.65 -6.21
C THR A 156 3.24 10.04 -5.12
N GLY A 157 3.66 9.89 -3.88
CA GLY A 157 2.99 10.41 -2.69
C GLY A 157 3.65 11.72 -2.26
N TYR A 158 2.86 12.58 -1.62
CA TYR A 158 3.32 13.90 -1.20
C TYR A 158 2.96 14.16 0.26
N ASP A 159 3.79 14.93 0.94
CA ASP A 159 3.41 15.71 2.11
C ASP A 159 2.89 17.06 1.63
N TYR A 160 1.77 17.50 2.16
CA TYR A 160 1.08 18.72 1.77
C TYR A 160 1.24 19.77 2.86
N LEU A 161 2.13 20.72 2.62
CA LEU A 161 2.34 21.87 3.50
C LEU A 161 1.31 22.95 3.16
N THR A 162 0.81 23.66 4.15
CA THR A 162 -0.07 24.80 3.91
C THR A 162 0.68 25.86 3.09
N PRO A 163 0.19 26.21 1.89
CA PRO A 163 0.86 27.20 1.06
C PRO A 163 0.72 28.60 1.69
N SER A 164 1.75 29.42 1.53
CA SER A 164 1.62 30.87 1.72
C SER A 164 1.13 31.50 0.42
N VAL A 165 0.25 32.52 0.56
CA VAL A 165 -0.18 33.29 -0.60
C VAL A 165 0.94 34.28 -0.97
N PRO A 166 1.45 34.27 -2.22
CA PRO A 166 2.48 35.18 -2.68
C PRO A 166 1.99 36.63 -2.74
N SER A 167 2.92 37.60 -2.64
CA SER A 167 2.61 39.02 -2.72
C SER A 167 2.02 39.46 -4.07
N ASP A 168 2.17 38.68 -5.14
CA ASP A 168 1.56 38.92 -6.44
C ASP A 168 0.02 38.90 -6.42
N TYR A 169 -0.57 38.38 -5.34
CA TYR A 169 -2.01 38.38 -5.10
C TYR A 169 -2.50 39.56 -4.24
N ALA A 170 -1.59 40.47 -3.85
CA ALA A 170 -1.96 41.67 -3.07
C ALA A 170 -2.90 42.58 -3.86
N ASP A 171 -3.84 43.18 -3.14
CA ASP A 171 -4.71 44.25 -3.68
C ASP A 171 -3.92 45.53 -3.93
N ALA A 172 -4.62 46.58 -4.42
CA ALA A 172 -4.00 47.85 -4.72
C ALA A 172 -3.45 48.57 -3.46
N GLU A 173 -3.96 48.21 -2.29
CA GLU A 173 -3.57 48.69 -0.96
C GLU A 173 -2.41 47.85 -0.36
N GLY A 174 -1.99 46.79 -1.02
CA GLY A 174 -0.91 45.90 -0.59
C GLY A 174 -1.34 44.80 0.40
N ASN A 175 -2.64 44.58 0.61
CA ASN A 175 -3.14 43.51 1.46
C ASN A 175 -3.12 42.16 0.72
N ILE A 176 -2.55 41.15 1.33
CA ILE A 176 -2.53 39.78 0.77
C ILE A 176 -3.81 39.07 1.26
N PRO A 177 -4.66 38.55 0.36
CA PRO A 177 -5.85 37.81 0.73
C PRO A 177 -5.53 36.51 1.44
N ASP A 178 -6.47 35.99 2.23
CA ASP A 178 -6.38 34.67 2.78
C ASP A 178 -6.47 33.60 1.66
N LEU A 179 -5.85 32.44 1.88
CA LEU A 179 -5.81 31.36 0.90
C LEU A 179 -7.22 30.95 0.43
N ASP A 180 -8.18 30.95 1.35
CA ASP A 180 -9.57 30.53 1.11
C ASP A 180 -10.38 31.56 0.30
N ASP A 181 -9.92 32.81 0.24
CA ASP A 181 -10.55 33.89 -0.54
C ASP A 181 -10.11 33.88 -2.01
N LEU A 182 -9.08 33.12 -2.34
CA LEU A 182 -8.61 33.02 -3.71
C LEU A 182 -9.54 32.18 -4.60
N ALA A 183 -9.50 32.45 -5.90
CA ALA A 183 -10.19 31.61 -6.87
C ALA A 183 -9.72 30.14 -6.73
N HIS A 184 -10.65 29.19 -6.84
CA HIS A 184 -10.36 27.75 -6.66
C HIS A 184 -9.15 27.25 -7.48
N LYS A 185 -8.98 27.75 -8.71
CA LYS A 185 -7.83 27.41 -9.56
C LYS A 185 -6.50 27.80 -8.92
N ASP A 186 -6.45 28.96 -8.30
CA ASP A 186 -5.23 29.50 -7.69
C ASP A 186 -4.92 28.79 -6.39
N GLN A 187 -5.93 28.49 -5.56
CA GLN A 187 -5.78 27.60 -4.40
C GLN A 187 -5.15 26.26 -4.81
N VAL A 188 -5.71 25.61 -5.85
CA VAL A 188 -5.19 24.32 -6.38
C VAL A 188 -3.73 24.44 -6.81
N ASN A 189 -3.34 25.53 -7.48
CA ASN A 189 -1.97 25.76 -7.94
C ASN A 189 -1.00 25.94 -6.77
N LEU A 190 -1.40 26.75 -5.76
CA LEU A 190 -0.59 26.97 -4.55
C LEU A 190 -0.39 25.67 -3.77
N TRP A 191 -1.45 24.89 -3.55
CA TRP A 191 -1.36 23.59 -2.89
C TRP A 191 -0.46 22.61 -3.65
N LYS A 192 -0.50 22.61 -4.99
CA LYS A 192 0.40 21.79 -5.82
C LYS A 192 1.86 22.27 -5.74
N GLY A 193 2.10 23.55 -5.59
CA GLY A 193 3.42 24.13 -5.43
C GLY A 193 4.05 23.84 -4.07
N ALA A 194 3.24 23.82 -3.01
CA ALA A 194 3.73 23.64 -1.63
C ALA A 194 3.98 22.18 -1.23
N ARG A 195 3.59 21.19 -2.06
CA ARG A 195 3.76 19.78 -1.75
C ARG A 195 5.22 19.31 -1.87
N LYS A 196 5.63 18.41 -0.98
CA LYS A 196 6.95 17.75 -1.03
C LYS A 196 6.80 16.26 -1.34
N VAL A 197 7.66 15.72 -2.18
CA VAL A 197 7.67 14.29 -2.49
C VAL A 197 8.02 13.49 -1.24
N LYS A 198 7.21 12.47 -0.93
CA LYS A 198 7.36 11.58 0.22
C LYS A 198 7.67 10.14 -0.18
N SER A 199 7.13 9.69 -1.30
CA SER A 199 7.27 8.32 -1.79
C SER A 199 6.92 8.23 -3.28
N GLY A 200 7.18 7.08 -3.91
CA GLY A 200 6.80 6.84 -5.30
C GLY A 200 7.13 5.42 -5.77
N PHE A 201 6.99 5.18 -7.06
CA PHE A 201 7.36 3.90 -7.65
C PHE A 201 8.87 3.64 -7.48
N LEU A 202 9.22 2.51 -6.87
CA LEU A 202 10.59 2.16 -6.45
C LEU A 202 11.25 3.23 -5.54
N ALA A 203 10.44 3.95 -4.76
CA ALA A 203 10.94 4.97 -3.83
C ALA A 203 10.05 5.08 -2.57
N PRO A 204 10.13 4.11 -1.62
CA PRO A 204 10.96 2.91 -1.66
C PRO A 204 10.33 1.71 -2.37
N ALA A 205 11.17 0.75 -2.75
CA ALA A 205 10.80 -0.63 -2.94
C ALA A 205 11.62 -1.53 -2.02
N TYR A 206 10.99 -2.58 -1.53
CA TYR A 206 11.60 -3.64 -0.73
C TYR A 206 11.44 -4.95 -1.47
N THR A 207 12.53 -5.69 -1.63
CA THR A 207 12.49 -7.05 -2.16
C THR A 207 13.31 -7.96 -1.26
N THR A 208 12.76 -9.11 -0.90
CA THR A 208 13.41 -10.07 -0.01
C THR A 208 13.38 -11.47 -0.61
N LEU A 209 14.43 -12.24 -0.34
CA LEU A 209 14.50 -13.67 -0.60
C LEU A 209 14.87 -14.36 0.71
N ALA A 210 13.95 -15.09 1.28
CA ALA A 210 14.06 -15.73 2.58
C ALA A 210 14.06 -17.26 2.46
N VAL A 211 15.06 -17.90 3.02
CA VAL A 211 15.18 -19.38 3.05
C VAL A 211 15.01 -19.86 4.49
N GLY A 212 14.08 -20.79 4.69
CA GLY A 212 13.76 -21.20 6.05
C GLY A 212 12.74 -22.32 6.18
N ILE A 213 12.08 -22.33 7.33
CA ILE A 213 11.14 -23.35 7.75
C ILE A 213 9.79 -22.67 8.03
N ASP A 214 8.73 -23.22 7.45
CA ASP A 214 7.36 -22.82 7.81
C ASP A 214 6.78 -23.80 8.82
N LEU A 215 6.21 -23.28 9.88
CA LEU A 215 5.49 -24.02 10.92
C LEU A 215 4.00 -23.69 10.83
N LYS A 216 3.15 -24.69 10.94
CA LYS A 216 1.69 -24.54 11.04
C LYS A 216 1.18 -25.17 12.35
N PRO A 217 1.37 -24.49 13.49
CA PRO A 217 0.95 -25.02 14.79
C PRO A 217 -0.57 -25.12 14.91
N ALA A 218 -1.30 -24.29 14.16
CA ALA A 218 -2.76 -24.32 14.08
C ALA A 218 -3.23 -24.00 12.66
N LYS A 219 -4.50 -24.30 12.34
CA LYS A 219 -5.10 -24.01 11.01
C LYS A 219 -5.15 -22.50 10.71
N TRP A 220 -5.24 -21.69 11.76
CA TRP A 220 -5.33 -20.23 11.68
C TRP A 220 -4.00 -19.51 11.85
N LEU A 221 -2.90 -20.23 12.18
CA LEU A 221 -1.56 -19.63 12.42
C LEU A 221 -0.50 -20.30 11.56
N SER A 222 0.26 -19.50 10.83
CA SER A 222 1.46 -19.92 10.11
C SER A 222 2.64 -19.06 10.55
N LEU A 223 3.75 -19.70 10.89
CA LEU A 223 5.00 -19.05 11.26
C LEU A 223 6.07 -19.43 10.24
N SER A 224 6.80 -18.45 9.71
CA SER A 224 7.96 -18.65 8.85
C SER A 224 9.21 -18.15 9.56
N LEU A 225 10.16 -19.02 9.76
CA LEU A 225 11.44 -18.75 10.39
C LEU A 225 12.53 -18.87 9.32
N ALA A 226 13.08 -17.75 8.89
CA ALA A 226 14.07 -17.67 7.82
C ALA A 226 15.38 -17.07 8.34
N PRO A 227 16.33 -17.90 8.83
CA PRO A 227 17.61 -17.44 9.34
C PRO A 227 18.52 -16.86 8.24
N VAL A 228 18.25 -17.16 6.98
CA VAL A 228 18.97 -16.62 5.83
C VAL A 228 18.00 -15.86 4.97
N THR A 229 18.06 -14.53 5.07
CA THR A 229 17.21 -13.62 4.32
C THR A 229 18.05 -12.52 3.70
N GLY A 230 18.12 -12.51 2.37
CA GLY A 230 18.64 -11.38 1.59
C GLY A 230 17.55 -10.36 1.35
N SER A 231 17.83 -9.09 1.61
CA SER A 231 16.91 -7.98 1.36
C SER A 231 17.60 -6.90 0.53
N VAL A 232 16.87 -6.31 -0.41
CA VAL A 232 17.32 -5.14 -1.17
C VAL A 232 16.27 -4.04 -1.01
N VAL A 233 16.73 -2.90 -0.51
CA VAL A 233 15.93 -1.68 -0.47
C VAL A 233 16.34 -0.81 -1.65
N ILE A 234 15.37 -0.36 -2.44
CA ILE A 234 15.59 0.47 -3.63
C ILE A 234 14.92 1.82 -3.42
N VAL A 235 15.65 2.92 -3.66
CA VAL A 235 15.11 4.28 -3.62
C VAL A 235 15.54 5.01 -4.89
N ARG A 236 14.67 4.94 -5.91
CA ARG A 236 14.94 5.54 -7.22
C ARG A 236 15.01 7.07 -7.15
N ASN A 237 14.11 7.69 -6.38
CA ASN A 237 14.07 9.16 -6.25
C ASN A 237 15.22 9.65 -5.35
N GLU A 238 16.08 10.49 -5.90
CA GLU A 238 17.28 11.01 -5.23
C GLU A 238 16.94 11.79 -3.96
N ALA A 239 15.95 12.68 -4.02
CA ALA A 239 15.55 13.51 -2.88
C ALA A 239 15.11 12.69 -1.65
N LEU A 240 14.73 11.42 -1.83
CA LEU A 240 14.26 10.53 -0.77
C LEU A 240 15.36 9.63 -0.19
N ARG A 241 16.50 9.46 -0.87
CA ARG A 241 17.54 8.50 -0.49
C ARG A 241 18.04 8.69 0.93
N LYS A 242 18.28 9.93 1.33
CA LYS A 242 18.71 10.29 2.69
C LYS A 242 17.68 9.85 3.74
N ASN A 243 16.40 10.15 3.51
CA ASN A 243 15.31 9.86 4.45
C ASN A 243 15.04 8.35 4.61
N TYR A 244 15.35 7.55 3.58
CA TYR A 244 15.24 6.09 3.61
C TYR A 244 16.55 5.39 3.99
N GLY A 245 17.53 6.13 4.55
CA GLY A 245 18.77 5.58 5.10
C GLY A 245 19.66 4.90 4.06
N MET A 246 19.69 5.44 2.83
CA MET A 246 20.61 4.96 1.80
C MET A 246 22.05 5.35 2.14
N GLN A 247 22.99 4.49 1.81
CA GLN A 247 24.40 4.72 2.08
C GLN A 247 25.00 5.75 1.10
N LEU A 248 25.93 6.56 1.58
CA LEU A 248 26.74 7.41 0.71
C LEU A 248 27.53 6.55 -0.29
N LYS A 249 27.66 7.05 -1.52
CA LYS A 249 28.60 6.49 -2.49
C LYS A 249 30.05 6.70 -2.00
N ASP A 250 30.94 5.78 -2.32
CA ASP A 250 32.33 5.82 -1.81
C ASP A 250 33.05 7.12 -2.20
N GLU A 251 32.79 7.63 -3.38
CA GLU A 251 33.33 8.89 -3.91
C GLU A 251 32.95 10.15 -3.14
N TRP A 252 31.93 10.05 -2.27
CA TRP A 252 31.40 11.17 -1.47
C TRP A 252 31.69 11.10 0.01
N LYS A 253 32.18 9.95 0.55
CA LYS A 253 32.35 9.73 1.99
C LYS A 253 33.27 10.74 2.69
N ASP A 254 34.30 11.18 1.98
CA ASP A 254 35.35 12.05 2.54
C ASP A 254 35.22 13.51 2.05
N LYS A 255 34.15 13.88 1.34
CA LYS A 255 33.93 15.24 0.86
C LYS A 255 33.23 16.10 1.89
N ALA A 256 33.57 17.39 1.95
CA ALA A 256 33.02 18.35 2.90
C ALA A 256 31.50 18.56 2.73
N ASP A 257 31.01 18.42 1.51
CA ASP A 257 29.59 18.51 1.17
C ASP A 257 28.89 17.15 1.08
N ALA A 258 29.51 16.09 1.63
CA ALA A 258 28.93 14.75 1.66
C ALA A 258 27.52 14.76 2.29
N GLY A 259 26.55 14.17 1.58
CA GLY A 259 25.19 14.02 2.09
C GLY A 259 24.33 15.29 2.07
N THR A 260 24.76 16.38 1.46
CA THR A 260 23.96 17.59 1.24
C THR A 260 22.92 17.36 0.12
N ASP A 261 23.27 16.55 -0.90
CA ASP A 261 22.42 16.21 -2.02
C ASP A 261 22.08 14.71 -2.07
N GLY A 262 20.87 14.37 -2.50
CA GLY A 262 20.40 13.01 -2.63
C GLY A 262 21.15 12.17 -3.67
N SER A 263 21.75 12.81 -4.68
CA SER A 263 22.57 12.16 -5.69
C SER A 263 23.87 11.56 -5.12
N HIS A 264 24.31 12.02 -3.94
CA HIS A 264 25.48 11.51 -3.22
C HIS A 264 25.24 10.11 -2.63
N TYR A 265 23.97 9.69 -2.51
CA TYR A 265 23.60 8.42 -1.94
C TYR A 265 23.39 7.35 -3.02
N ARG A 266 23.63 6.09 -2.66
CA ARG A 266 23.32 4.91 -3.49
C ARG A 266 21.81 4.78 -3.65
N SER A 267 21.36 4.28 -4.81
CA SER A 267 19.94 4.02 -5.08
C SER A 267 19.44 2.68 -4.52
N ALA A 268 20.35 1.78 -4.14
CA ALA A 268 20.03 0.48 -3.57
C ALA A 268 20.94 0.16 -2.38
N ARG A 269 20.38 -0.56 -1.40
CA ARG A 269 21.06 -1.08 -0.21
C ARG A 269 20.75 -2.56 -0.08
N PHE A 270 21.79 -3.38 -0.03
CA PHE A 270 21.69 -4.81 0.26
C PHE A 270 21.80 -5.05 1.76
N GLU A 271 20.99 -5.97 2.25
CA GLU A 271 20.95 -6.41 3.64
C GLU A 271 20.93 -7.95 3.67
N LEU A 272 21.59 -8.53 4.65
CA LEU A 272 21.56 -9.97 4.95
C LEU A 272 21.18 -10.15 6.41
N GLY A 273 20.20 -11.01 6.69
CA GLY A 273 19.72 -11.14 8.05
C GLY A 273 18.82 -12.34 8.29
N ALA A 274 18.07 -12.26 9.38
CA ALA A 274 16.99 -13.19 9.71
C ALA A 274 15.62 -12.52 9.59
N GLN A 275 14.63 -13.31 9.16
CA GLN A 275 13.25 -12.90 9.10
C GLN A 275 12.36 -13.87 9.87
N ILE A 276 11.44 -13.33 10.65
CA ILE A 276 10.31 -14.06 11.24
C ILE A 276 9.03 -13.45 10.66
N LYS A 277 8.18 -14.30 10.10
CA LYS A 277 6.88 -13.89 9.58
C LYS A 277 5.80 -14.74 10.25
N ALA A 278 4.79 -14.07 10.80
CA ALA A 278 3.62 -14.72 11.39
C ALA A 278 2.36 -14.27 10.63
N ASP A 279 1.62 -15.23 10.11
CA ASP A 279 0.35 -15.01 9.44
C ASP A 279 -0.77 -15.63 10.27
N VAL A 280 -1.77 -14.82 10.59
CA VAL A 280 -3.00 -15.21 11.29
C VAL A 280 -4.17 -15.04 10.34
N ALA A 281 -5.02 -16.06 10.22
CA ALA A 281 -6.27 -15.99 9.44
C ALA A 281 -7.39 -16.72 10.19
N ILE A 282 -8.30 -15.95 10.78
CA ILE A 282 -9.40 -16.43 11.59
C ILE A 282 -10.71 -16.06 10.93
N ASN A 283 -11.53 -17.06 10.59
CA ASN A 283 -12.94 -16.88 10.28
C ASN A 283 -13.70 -17.06 11.60
N VAL A 284 -14.08 -15.95 12.24
CA VAL A 284 -14.83 -16.00 13.50
C VAL A 284 -16.23 -16.58 13.26
N ASN A 285 -16.83 -16.18 12.14
CA ASN A 285 -18.09 -16.73 11.60
C ASN A 285 -18.15 -16.45 10.07
N ASP A 286 -19.28 -16.77 9.43
CA ASP A 286 -19.48 -16.57 7.99
C ASP A 286 -19.44 -15.10 7.55
N ASN A 287 -19.63 -14.17 8.48
CA ASN A 287 -19.68 -12.74 8.22
C ASN A 287 -18.45 -11.97 8.72
N PHE A 288 -17.65 -12.55 9.62
CA PHE A 288 -16.53 -11.84 10.24
C PHE A 288 -15.22 -12.61 10.06
N LYS A 289 -14.27 -11.96 9.39
CA LYS A 289 -12.93 -12.49 9.15
C LYS A 289 -11.87 -11.53 9.68
N TYR A 290 -10.90 -12.08 10.39
CA TYR A 290 -9.69 -11.37 10.82
C TYR A 290 -8.46 -11.97 10.15
N THR A 291 -7.60 -11.11 9.61
CA THR A 291 -6.27 -11.50 9.13
C THR A 291 -5.23 -10.56 9.69
N SER A 292 -4.09 -11.12 10.09
CA SER A 292 -2.94 -10.36 10.58
C SER A 292 -1.67 -10.94 9.99
N GLN A 293 -0.72 -10.08 9.64
CA GLN A 293 0.62 -10.46 9.23
C GLN A 293 1.63 -9.61 9.96
N VAL A 294 2.54 -10.25 10.69
CA VAL A 294 3.70 -9.60 11.32
C VAL A 294 4.96 -10.09 10.61
N VAL A 295 5.79 -9.17 10.20
CA VAL A 295 7.12 -9.45 9.64
C VAL A 295 8.16 -8.72 10.49
N LEU A 296 9.07 -9.48 11.07
CA LEU A 296 10.24 -8.98 11.81
C LEU A 296 11.49 -9.31 11.01
N PHE A 297 12.37 -8.34 10.83
CA PHE A 297 13.65 -8.53 10.15
C PHE A 297 14.79 -7.92 10.97
N SER A 298 15.87 -8.67 11.16
CA SER A 298 17.10 -8.23 11.78
C SER A 298 18.24 -8.30 10.77
N ASN A 299 18.97 -7.21 10.59
CA ASN A 299 20.07 -7.13 9.63
C ASN A 299 21.40 -7.51 10.31
N TYR A 300 22.00 -8.62 9.93
CA TYR A 300 23.28 -9.10 10.47
C TYR A 300 24.46 -8.17 10.17
N LEU A 301 24.35 -7.38 9.09
CA LEU A 301 25.46 -6.56 8.60
C LEU A 301 25.50 -5.17 9.25
N ASP A 302 24.39 -4.75 9.90
CA ASP A 302 24.31 -3.42 10.49
C ASP A 302 23.27 -3.41 11.62
N LYS A 303 23.73 -3.31 12.86
CA LYS A 303 22.94 -3.24 14.10
C LYS A 303 21.91 -4.38 14.21
N PRO A 304 22.33 -5.64 14.36
CA PRO A 304 21.43 -6.79 14.41
C PRO A 304 20.45 -6.77 15.56
N GLU A 305 20.72 -5.97 16.61
CA GLU A 305 19.80 -5.71 17.72
C GLU A 305 18.57 -4.86 17.33
N ASN A 306 18.63 -4.12 16.24
CA ASN A 306 17.52 -3.33 15.74
C ASN A 306 16.60 -4.17 14.86
N LEU A 307 15.33 -4.25 15.23
CA LEU A 307 14.32 -4.97 14.48
C LEU A 307 13.54 -4.02 13.58
N ARG A 308 13.47 -4.35 12.29
CA ARG A 308 12.46 -3.79 11.40
C ARG A 308 11.16 -4.53 11.64
N VAL A 309 10.07 -3.78 11.86
CA VAL A 309 8.74 -4.32 12.12
C VAL A 309 7.77 -3.85 11.04
N ASN A 310 7.02 -4.77 10.46
CA ASN A 310 5.87 -4.47 9.63
C ASN A 310 4.71 -5.33 10.13
N TRP A 311 3.63 -4.69 10.57
CA TRP A 311 2.46 -5.37 11.12
C TRP A 311 1.19 -4.86 10.47
N ASP A 312 0.59 -5.70 9.66
CA ASP A 312 -0.64 -5.45 8.92
C ASP A 312 -1.79 -6.21 9.57
N ASN A 313 -2.89 -5.54 9.89
CA ASN A 313 -4.14 -6.15 10.35
C ASN A 313 -5.29 -5.78 9.43
N ARG A 314 -6.24 -6.71 9.29
CA ARG A 314 -7.45 -6.50 8.53
C ARG A 314 -8.62 -7.24 9.18
N PHE A 315 -9.67 -6.50 9.45
CA PHE A 315 -10.95 -6.99 9.94
C PHE A 315 -11.98 -6.75 8.84
N ASP A 316 -12.56 -7.80 8.30
CA ASP A 316 -13.63 -7.73 7.31
C ASP A 316 -14.93 -8.19 7.95
N TRP A 317 -15.92 -7.33 7.93
CA TRP A 317 -17.27 -7.63 8.39
C TRP A 317 -18.25 -7.53 7.21
N LYS A 318 -18.80 -8.67 6.80
CA LYS A 318 -19.80 -8.76 5.77
C LYS A 318 -21.16 -8.39 6.36
N LEU A 319 -21.68 -7.24 5.99
CA LEU A 319 -23.00 -6.73 6.46
C LEU A 319 -24.15 -7.25 5.61
N ALA A 320 -23.90 -7.47 4.30
CA ALA A 320 -24.85 -8.04 3.35
C ALA A 320 -24.09 -8.83 2.28
N LYS A 321 -24.81 -9.43 1.31
CA LYS A 321 -24.21 -10.31 0.27
C LYS A 321 -22.97 -9.73 -0.41
N TYR A 322 -22.99 -8.45 -0.71
CA TYR A 322 -21.88 -7.74 -1.40
C TYR A 322 -21.35 -6.53 -0.61
N PHE A 323 -21.94 -6.23 0.53
CA PHE A 323 -21.61 -5.04 1.30
C PHE A 323 -20.83 -5.40 2.55
N SER A 324 -19.67 -4.75 2.76
CA SER A 324 -18.78 -5.02 3.88
C SER A 324 -18.25 -3.74 4.52
N LEU A 325 -17.96 -3.84 5.81
CA LEU A 325 -17.16 -2.91 6.58
C LEU A 325 -15.76 -3.51 6.72
N THR A 326 -14.73 -2.74 6.42
CA THR A 326 -13.34 -3.18 6.57
C THR A 326 -12.58 -2.18 7.43
N LEU A 327 -11.96 -2.66 8.52
CA LEU A 327 -10.97 -1.95 9.29
C LEU A 327 -9.59 -2.51 8.96
N THR A 328 -8.66 -1.65 8.58
CA THR A 328 -7.25 -2.02 8.40
C THR A 328 -6.37 -1.20 9.31
N THR A 329 -5.34 -1.81 9.90
CA THR A 329 -4.28 -1.10 10.60
C THR A 329 -2.93 -1.54 10.09
N ASN A 330 -2.00 -0.59 9.93
CA ASN A 330 -0.61 -0.85 9.56
C ASN A 330 0.31 -0.20 10.57
N LEU A 331 1.24 -0.94 11.13
CA LEU A 331 2.32 -0.44 11.95
C LEU A 331 3.63 -0.77 11.28
N ILE A 332 4.46 0.25 11.08
CA ILE A 332 5.79 0.11 10.46
C ILE A 332 6.81 0.78 11.36
N TYR A 333 7.91 0.08 11.63
CA TYR A 333 9.11 0.63 12.23
C TYR A 333 10.33 0.17 11.46
N ASP A 334 11.20 1.11 11.08
CA ASP A 334 12.51 0.87 10.49
C ASP A 334 13.46 1.93 11.02
N ASP A 335 14.53 1.50 11.69
CA ASP A 335 15.55 2.39 12.29
C ASP A 335 16.36 3.19 11.25
N LYS A 336 16.29 2.80 9.99
CA LYS A 336 16.94 3.51 8.88
C LYS A 336 16.06 4.62 8.28
N VAL A 337 14.76 4.63 8.59
CA VAL A 337 13.81 5.60 8.02
C VAL A 337 13.62 6.78 8.96
N MET A 338 13.95 7.96 8.44
CA MET A 338 13.83 9.23 9.15
C MET A 338 12.52 9.92 8.78
N ILE A 339 11.71 10.25 9.77
CA ILE A 339 10.38 10.84 9.61
C ILE A 339 10.33 12.19 10.29
N PHE A 340 9.96 13.21 9.52
CA PHE A 340 9.65 14.53 10.05
C PHE A 340 8.28 14.51 10.75
N SER A 341 8.17 15.21 11.87
CA SER A 341 6.90 15.42 12.56
C SER A 341 6.70 16.90 12.87
N GLU A 342 5.57 17.43 12.46
CA GLU A 342 5.16 18.80 12.75
C GLU A 342 4.96 19.06 14.25
N LYS A 343 4.63 18.01 15.03
CA LYS A 343 4.38 18.14 16.48
C LYS A 343 5.61 18.61 17.28
N ASP A 344 6.81 18.22 16.86
CA ASP A 344 8.07 18.57 17.53
C ASP A 344 9.11 19.22 16.60
N GLY A 345 8.77 19.38 15.29
CA GLY A 345 9.66 19.98 14.29
C GLY A 345 10.91 19.15 13.97
N LEU A 346 10.99 17.90 14.44
CA LEU A 346 12.19 17.08 14.35
C LEU A 346 12.03 15.94 13.33
N THR A 347 13.13 15.64 12.66
CA THR A 347 13.29 14.45 11.81
C THR A 347 14.05 13.36 12.57
N LYS A 348 13.38 12.25 12.91
CA LYS A 348 13.98 11.11 13.65
C LYS A 348 13.28 9.79 13.31
N GLN A 349 13.83 8.67 13.77
CA GLN A 349 13.17 7.36 13.68
C GLN A 349 11.85 7.40 14.47
N ARG A 350 10.77 6.92 13.85
CA ARG A 350 9.44 6.89 14.47
C ARG A 350 8.69 5.64 14.06
N VAL A 351 7.86 5.16 14.97
CA VAL A 351 6.80 4.21 14.64
C VAL A 351 5.78 4.92 13.76
N GLN A 352 5.48 4.31 12.62
CA GLN A 352 4.43 4.77 11.71
C GLN A 352 3.19 3.94 11.96
N PHE A 353 2.06 4.57 12.17
CA PHE A 353 0.78 3.89 12.35
C PHE A 353 -0.27 4.50 11.42
N LYS A 354 -0.99 3.63 10.73
CA LYS A 354 -2.10 4.00 9.88
C LYS A 354 -3.31 3.15 10.23
N GLU A 355 -4.46 3.77 10.33
CA GLU A 355 -5.76 3.14 10.50
C GLU A 355 -6.70 3.60 9.38
N SER A 356 -7.54 2.69 8.89
CA SER A 356 -8.55 3.02 7.89
C SER A 356 -9.80 2.17 8.12
N LEU A 357 -10.95 2.82 8.26
CA LEU A 357 -12.27 2.20 8.38
C LEU A 357 -13.12 2.63 7.18
N LEU A 358 -13.49 1.67 6.35
CA LEU A 358 -14.19 1.94 5.10
C LEU A 358 -15.34 0.97 4.87
N PHE A 359 -16.42 1.47 4.28
CA PHE A 359 -17.53 0.70 3.73
C PHE A 359 -17.29 0.41 2.25
N GLY A 360 -17.73 -0.74 1.76
CA GLY A 360 -17.59 -1.01 0.35
C GLY A 360 -18.22 -2.30 -0.15
N PHE A 361 -18.07 -2.49 -1.45
CA PHE A 361 -18.53 -3.68 -2.15
C PHE A 361 -17.37 -4.67 -2.30
N THR A 362 -17.62 -5.93 -1.96
CA THR A 362 -16.64 -7.01 -2.02
C THR A 362 -17.13 -8.13 -2.91
N TRP A 363 -16.30 -8.55 -3.86
CA TRP A 363 -16.52 -9.74 -4.69
C TRP A 363 -15.36 -10.70 -4.53
N THR A 364 -15.69 -11.98 -4.45
CA THR A 364 -14.70 -13.05 -4.40
C THR A 364 -15.00 -14.08 -5.46
N ILE A 365 -14.03 -14.35 -6.32
CA ILE A 365 -14.05 -15.42 -7.31
C ILE A 365 -12.99 -16.43 -6.86
N ALA A 366 -13.40 -17.68 -6.65
CA ALA A 366 -12.49 -18.76 -6.29
C ALA A 366 -12.68 -19.96 -7.20
N ASN A 367 -11.57 -20.51 -7.70
CA ASN A 367 -11.51 -21.78 -8.39
C ASN A 367 -10.84 -22.80 -7.45
N LYS A 368 -11.64 -23.73 -6.91
CA LYS A 368 -11.19 -24.78 -5.97
C LYS A 368 -10.83 -26.07 -6.70
#